data_3d8708def2d0e1fcd28d648af8b753a6
#
_entry.id   3d8708def2d0e1fcd28d648af8b753a6
#
_cell.length_a   1.000
_cell.length_b   1.000
_cell.length_c   1.000
_cell.angle_alpha   90.00
_cell.angle_beta   90.00
_cell.angle_gamma   90.00
#
_symmetry.space_group_name_H-M   'P 1'
#
loop_
_entity.id
_entity.type
_entity.pdbx_description
1 polymer ?
#
loop_
_entity_poly.entity_id
_entity_poly.type
_entity_poly.pdbx_seq_one_letter_code
_entity_poly.pdbx_strand_id
1 'polypeptide(L)'
;MKRILIIDDNEDIRKIIGYDLIKAGFDVDDAQDGESGYQMIQKEKNYDLIIVDWMMPGMSGIELVRTLRRQHNNSLLFMLTAKDGVDDLAEAFEAGVDDYMRKPFSPRELTIRIQRHLQQRVREKDKHILSYGDITLDERSRQVTIQGNKVALTRKEFDMLAYYLSHPDTVLSRNQILNELWGFDYDGDTRIVDVHTFKLRAKLKDSSVMITSSRGIGYRLEKRGGL
;
A
#
# COMPACT_ATOMS: atom_id res chain seq x y z
N MET A 1 3.11 -7.74 -19.59
CA MET A 1 3.30 -8.64 -18.47
C MET A 1 3.59 -7.75 -17.26
N LYS A 2 3.15 -8.06 -16.05
CA LYS A 2 3.46 -7.24 -14.86
C LYS A 2 4.86 -7.59 -14.38
N ARG A 3 5.67 -6.56 -14.09
CA ARG A 3 7.06 -6.71 -13.65
C ARG A 3 7.19 -6.59 -12.14
N ILE A 4 7.88 -7.53 -11.53
CA ILE A 4 8.12 -7.61 -10.09
C ILE A 4 9.62 -7.64 -9.84
N LEU A 5 10.09 -6.83 -8.88
CA LEU A 5 11.47 -6.90 -8.38
C LEU A 5 11.46 -7.53 -6.99
N ILE A 6 12.36 -8.49 -6.77
CA ILE A 6 12.58 -9.12 -5.46
C ILE A 6 13.93 -8.63 -4.93
N ILE A 7 13.95 -8.08 -3.71
CA ILE A 7 15.18 -7.60 -3.06
C ILE A 7 15.28 -8.29 -1.69
N ASP A 8 16.22 -9.21 -1.56
CA ASP A 8 16.45 -10.01 -0.35
C ASP A 8 17.90 -10.48 -0.39
N ASP A 9 18.64 -10.47 0.70
CA ASP A 9 20.04 -10.92 0.72
C ASP A 9 20.17 -12.44 0.62
N ASN A 10 19.11 -13.18 0.96
CA ASN A 10 19.06 -14.63 0.87
C ASN A 10 18.69 -15.11 -0.55
N GLU A 11 19.64 -15.73 -1.23
CA GLU A 11 19.48 -16.26 -2.58
C GLU A 11 18.36 -17.32 -2.68
N ASP A 12 18.21 -18.17 -1.68
CA ASP A 12 17.20 -19.24 -1.69
C ASP A 12 15.80 -18.65 -1.61
N ILE A 13 15.61 -17.60 -0.80
CA ILE A 13 14.33 -16.88 -0.73
C ILE A 13 14.01 -16.24 -2.07
N ARG A 14 14.97 -15.56 -2.71
CA ARG A 14 14.76 -14.96 -4.04
C ARG A 14 14.35 -16.00 -5.08
N LYS A 15 15.04 -17.16 -5.11
CA LYS A 15 14.74 -18.25 -6.04
C LYS A 15 13.36 -18.85 -5.83
N ILE A 16 12.97 -19.13 -4.57
CA ILE A 16 11.67 -19.73 -4.24
C ILE A 16 10.54 -18.78 -4.62
N ILE A 17 10.63 -17.51 -4.24
CA ILE A 17 9.63 -16.50 -4.58
C ILE A 17 9.57 -16.31 -6.10
N GLY A 18 10.73 -16.15 -6.75
CA GLY A 18 10.84 -15.94 -8.19
C GLY A 18 10.20 -17.07 -8.98
N TYR A 19 10.43 -18.33 -8.59
CA TYR A 19 9.83 -19.50 -9.23
C TYR A 19 8.30 -19.44 -9.21
N ASP A 20 7.69 -19.19 -8.06
CA ASP A 20 6.23 -19.15 -7.94
C ASP A 20 5.62 -17.95 -8.68
N LEU A 21 6.29 -16.80 -8.67
CA LEU A 21 5.83 -15.62 -9.41
C LEU A 21 5.94 -15.80 -10.93
N ILE A 22 7.03 -16.38 -11.44
CA ILE A 22 7.18 -16.69 -12.87
C ILE A 22 6.11 -17.71 -13.31
N LYS A 23 5.87 -18.75 -12.51
CA LYS A 23 4.81 -19.71 -12.74
C LYS A 23 3.40 -19.07 -12.74
N ALA A 24 3.22 -18.00 -11.97
CA ALA A 24 1.99 -17.21 -11.94
C ALA A 24 1.86 -16.21 -13.11
N GLY A 25 2.84 -16.13 -14.00
CA GLY A 25 2.81 -15.32 -15.21
C GLY A 25 3.37 -13.90 -15.04
N PHE A 26 4.23 -13.66 -14.04
CA PHE A 26 4.91 -12.40 -13.86
C PHE A 26 6.29 -12.40 -14.53
N ASP A 27 6.77 -11.21 -14.87
CA ASP A 27 8.15 -10.95 -15.26
C ASP A 27 8.92 -10.55 -13.98
N VAL A 28 10.00 -11.27 -13.65
CA VAL A 28 10.64 -11.17 -12.34
C VAL A 28 12.12 -10.88 -12.50
N ASP A 29 12.55 -9.80 -11.88
CA ASP A 29 13.95 -9.47 -11.64
C ASP A 29 14.27 -9.66 -10.16
N ASP A 30 15.55 -9.88 -9.82
CA ASP A 30 15.99 -9.95 -8.44
C ASP A 30 17.28 -9.16 -8.17
N ALA A 31 17.44 -8.72 -6.93
CA ALA A 31 18.59 -8.00 -6.41
C ALA A 31 18.99 -8.58 -5.04
N GLN A 32 20.29 -8.63 -4.77
CA GLN A 32 20.82 -9.25 -3.56
C GLN A 32 20.92 -8.31 -2.35
N ASP A 33 20.71 -6.99 -2.55
CA ASP A 33 20.81 -5.96 -1.51
C ASP A 33 20.02 -4.71 -1.90
N GLY A 34 19.84 -3.78 -0.95
CA GLY A 34 19.08 -2.57 -1.13
C GLY A 34 19.67 -1.62 -2.16
N GLU A 35 20.99 -1.49 -2.23
CA GLU A 35 21.71 -0.63 -3.17
C GLU A 35 21.53 -1.10 -4.61
N SER A 36 21.75 -2.38 -4.88
CA SER A 36 21.56 -2.96 -6.21
C SER A 36 20.09 -2.89 -6.65
N GLY A 37 19.14 -3.17 -5.73
CA GLY A 37 17.72 -3.00 -5.97
C GLY A 37 17.36 -1.56 -6.31
N TYR A 38 17.88 -0.60 -5.56
CA TYR A 38 17.69 0.82 -5.84
C TYR A 38 18.21 1.22 -7.23
N GLN A 39 19.42 0.77 -7.59
CA GLN A 39 20.01 1.05 -8.92
C GLN A 39 19.15 0.48 -10.06
N MET A 40 18.63 -0.74 -9.90
CA MET A 40 17.73 -1.36 -10.87
C MET A 40 16.45 -0.53 -11.04
N ILE A 41 15.85 -0.08 -9.93
CA ILE A 41 14.63 0.74 -9.95
C ILE A 41 14.88 2.09 -10.66
N GLN A 42 16.03 2.73 -10.44
CA GLN A 42 16.38 3.99 -11.09
C GLN A 42 16.59 3.82 -12.61
N LYS A 43 17.17 2.69 -13.02
CA LYS A 43 17.45 2.39 -14.43
C LYS A 43 16.18 2.01 -15.18
N GLU A 44 15.38 1.10 -14.65
CA GLU A 44 14.24 0.49 -15.34
C GLU A 44 12.91 1.26 -15.14
N LYS A 45 12.74 1.97 -14.03
CA LYS A 45 11.59 2.84 -13.62
C LYS A 45 10.18 2.23 -13.66
N ASN A 46 9.98 0.97 -14.04
CA ASN A 46 8.67 0.39 -14.39
C ASN A 46 8.34 -0.93 -13.67
N TYR A 47 8.69 -1.08 -12.41
CA TYR A 47 8.19 -2.21 -11.63
C TYR A 47 6.77 -1.93 -11.13
N ASP A 48 5.86 -2.89 -11.36
CA ASP A 48 4.49 -2.83 -10.84
C ASP A 48 4.46 -3.10 -9.34
N LEU A 49 5.37 -3.96 -8.87
CA LEU A 49 5.51 -4.33 -7.48
C LEU A 49 6.99 -4.60 -7.15
N ILE A 50 7.39 -4.24 -5.94
CA ILE A 50 8.71 -4.50 -5.39
C ILE A 50 8.52 -5.25 -4.07
N ILE A 51 9.10 -6.43 -3.97
CA ILE A 51 9.21 -7.20 -2.73
C ILE A 51 10.55 -6.85 -2.12
N VAL A 52 10.58 -6.49 -0.85
CA VAL A 52 11.80 -6.09 -0.17
C VAL A 52 11.91 -6.73 1.20
N ASP A 53 13.06 -7.35 1.50
CA ASP A 53 13.36 -7.78 2.85
C ASP A 53 13.62 -6.56 3.74
N TRP A 54 13.15 -6.61 4.96
CA TRP A 54 13.41 -5.56 5.96
C TRP A 54 14.87 -5.47 6.30
N MET A 55 15.48 -6.62 6.61
CA MET A 55 16.83 -6.71 7.19
C MET A 55 17.82 -7.16 6.13
N MET A 56 18.52 -6.21 5.53
CA MET A 56 19.59 -6.47 4.58
C MET A 56 20.86 -5.71 5.01
N PRO A 57 22.06 -6.25 4.72
CA PRO A 57 23.31 -5.50 4.88
C PRO A 57 23.32 -4.22 4.03
N GLY A 58 23.96 -3.16 4.53
CA GLY A 58 24.00 -1.86 3.85
C GLY A 58 22.67 -1.13 3.94
N MET A 59 22.05 -0.81 2.82
CA MET A 59 20.74 -0.16 2.78
C MET A 59 19.64 -1.14 3.21
N SER A 60 19.03 -0.86 4.36
CA SER A 60 17.90 -1.65 4.85
C SER A 60 16.65 -1.48 3.98
N GLY A 61 15.74 -2.48 4.02
CA GLY A 61 14.49 -2.39 3.26
C GLY A 61 13.63 -1.19 3.61
N ILE A 62 13.60 -0.80 4.88
CA ILE A 62 12.84 0.35 5.34
C ILE A 62 13.41 1.68 4.81
N GLU A 63 14.73 1.81 4.73
CA GLU A 63 15.39 2.99 4.15
C GLU A 63 15.14 3.07 2.64
N LEU A 64 15.20 1.94 1.94
CA LEU A 64 14.85 1.86 0.53
C LEU A 64 13.41 2.30 0.29
N VAL A 65 12.45 1.78 1.05
CA VAL A 65 11.03 2.15 0.97
C VAL A 65 10.85 3.66 1.17
N ARG A 66 11.43 4.22 2.24
CA ARG A 66 11.36 5.67 2.50
C ARG A 66 11.93 6.49 1.34
N THR A 67 13.04 6.05 0.77
CA THR A 67 13.69 6.71 -0.36
C THR A 67 12.81 6.69 -1.60
N LEU A 68 12.23 5.53 -1.93
CA LEU A 68 11.33 5.38 -3.08
C LEU A 68 10.07 6.25 -2.93
N ARG A 69 9.49 6.31 -1.73
CA ARG A 69 8.29 7.13 -1.50
C ARG A 69 8.58 8.63 -1.56
N ARG A 70 9.74 9.10 -1.09
CA ARG A 70 10.17 10.51 -1.29
C ARG A 70 10.33 10.86 -2.76
N GLN A 71 10.71 9.91 -3.60
CA GLN A 71 10.85 10.08 -5.04
C GLN A 71 9.52 9.88 -5.81
N HIS A 72 8.39 9.80 -5.10
CA HIS A 72 7.06 9.56 -5.68
C HIS A 72 6.98 8.27 -6.51
N ASN A 73 7.78 7.25 -6.15
CA ASN A 73 7.64 5.93 -6.76
C ASN A 73 6.30 5.32 -6.38
N ASN A 74 5.51 4.96 -7.38
CA ASN A 74 4.15 4.43 -7.23
C ASN A 74 4.07 2.91 -7.31
N SER A 75 5.21 2.18 -7.37
CA SER A 75 5.21 0.72 -7.30
C SER A 75 4.55 0.25 -6.00
N LEU A 76 3.87 -0.89 -6.05
CA LEU A 76 3.51 -1.60 -4.83
C LEU A 76 4.75 -2.00 -4.07
N LEU A 77 4.82 -1.70 -2.79
CA LEU A 77 5.92 -2.09 -1.91
C LEU A 77 5.42 -3.14 -0.93
N PHE A 78 5.90 -4.35 -1.09
CA PHE A 78 5.58 -5.50 -0.24
C PHE A 78 6.80 -5.85 0.60
N MET A 79 6.68 -5.78 1.92
CA MET A 79 7.82 -6.05 2.82
C MET A 79 7.79 -7.47 3.35
N LEU A 80 8.94 -8.14 3.31
CA LEU A 80 9.17 -9.39 4.03
C LEU A 80 9.92 -9.09 5.32
N THR A 81 9.54 -9.70 6.43
CA THR A 81 10.17 -9.40 7.72
C THR A 81 10.14 -10.56 8.70
N ALA A 82 11.19 -10.71 9.49
CA ALA A 82 11.20 -11.58 10.67
C ALA A 82 10.69 -10.85 11.93
N LYS A 83 10.50 -9.53 11.86
CA LYS A 83 10.03 -8.70 12.99
C LYS A 83 8.53 -8.93 13.22
N ASP A 84 8.12 -8.90 14.48
CA ASP A 84 6.75 -9.18 14.92
C ASP A 84 6.18 -8.15 15.88
N GLY A 85 6.96 -7.12 16.20
CA GLY A 85 6.53 -6.03 17.06
C GLY A 85 5.46 -5.14 16.42
N VAL A 86 4.52 -4.67 17.24
CA VAL A 86 3.50 -3.70 16.79
C VAL A 86 4.15 -2.40 16.34
N ASP A 87 5.24 -1.99 17.00
CA ASP A 87 6.01 -0.79 16.65
C ASP A 87 6.75 -0.95 15.31
N ASP A 88 7.32 -2.12 15.05
CA ASP A 88 7.95 -2.43 13.77
C ASP A 88 6.94 -2.37 12.62
N LEU A 89 5.75 -2.91 12.85
CA LEU A 89 4.67 -2.85 11.88
C LEU A 89 4.25 -1.41 11.60
N ALA A 90 4.09 -0.60 12.64
CA ALA A 90 3.79 0.81 12.50
C ALA A 90 4.88 1.54 11.69
N GLU A 91 6.17 1.24 11.97
CA GLU A 91 7.30 1.80 11.23
C GLU A 91 7.26 1.44 9.73
N ALA A 92 6.96 0.19 9.37
CA ALA A 92 6.86 -0.23 7.97
C ALA A 92 5.79 0.56 7.21
N PHE A 93 4.61 0.67 7.79
CA PHE A 93 3.52 1.44 7.17
C PHE A 93 3.81 2.94 7.17
N GLU A 94 4.49 3.45 8.20
CA GLU A 94 4.98 4.84 8.20
C GLU A 94 5.99 5.11 7.09
N ALA A 95 6.83 4.18 6.77
CA ALA A 95 7.72 4.30 5.64
C ALA A 95 6.99 4.29 4.29
N GLY A 96 5.77 3.75 4.22
CA GLY A 96 4.94 3.70 3.01
C GLY A 96 4.86 2.34 2.35
N VAL A 97 5.06 1.26 3.11
CA VAL A 97 4.79 -0.12 2.67
C VAL A 97 3.29 -0.29 2.40
N ASP A 98 2.92 -0.97 1.34
CA ASP A 98 1.51 -1.25 0.99
C ASP A 98 0.99 -2.49 1.71
N ASP A 99 1.86 -3.51 1.87
CA ASP A 99 1.56 -4.74 2.61
C ASP A 99 2.86 -5.39 3.10
N TYR A 100 2.76 -6.30 4.06
CA TYR A 100 3.90 -7.05 4.58
C TYR A 100 3.55 -8.51 4.81
N MET A 101 4.58 -9.35 4.89
CA MET A 101 4.46 -10.75 5.27
C MET A 101 5.58 -11.16 6.19
N ARG A 102 5.24 -11.90 7.25
CA ARG A 102 6.20 -12.41 8.21
C ARG A 102 6.92 -13.65 7.69
N LYS A 103 8.21 -13.71 7.93
CA LYS A 103 9.02 -14.93 7.76
C LYS A 103 8.85 -15.83 9.02
N PRO A 104 8.63 -17.16 8.89
CA PRO A 104 8.51 -17.93 7.65
C PRO A 104 7.12 -17.75 7.00
N PHE A 105 7.06 -17.74 5.67
CA PHE A 105 5.84 -17.56 4.90
C PHE A 105 5.67 -18.66 3.83
N SER A 106 4.45 -18.81 3.34
CA SER A 106 4.18 -19.64 2.17
C SER A 106 4.41 -18.82 0.88
N PRO A 107 5.30 -19.23 -0.04
CA PRO A 107 5.49 -18.57 -1.33
C PRO A 107 4.19 -18.48 -2.13
N ARG A 108 3.34 -19.50 -2.03
CA ARG A 108 2.01 -19.53 -2.64
C ARG A 108 1.09 -18.46 -2.06
N GLU A 109 1.07 -18.28 -0.75
CA GLU A 109 0.28 -17.22 -0.09
C GLU A 109 0.75 -15.83 -0.53
N LEU A 110 2.07 -15.62 -0.56
CA LEU A 110 2.67 -14.38 -1.08
C LEU A 110 2.21 -14.09 -2.51
N THR A 111 2.27 -15.10 -3.39
CA THR A 111 1.82 -14.97 -4.78
C THR A 111 0.33 -14.60 -4.88
N ILE A 112 -0.54 -15.23 -4.09
CA ILE A 112 -1.97 -14.91 -4.05
C ILE A 112 -2.21 -13.46 -3.61
N ARG A 113 -1.54 -13.00 -2.56
CA ARG A 113 -1.66 -11.62 -2.07
C ARG A 113 -1.20 -10.62 -3.14
N ILE A 114 -0.07 -10.88 -3.79
CA ILE A 114 0.47 -10.06 -4.89
C ILE A 114 -0.53 -9.99 -6.06
N GLN A 115 -1.08 -11.11 -6.49
CA GLN A 115 -2.07 -11.15 -7.57
C GLN A 115 -3.28 -10.28 -7.24
N ARG A 116 -3.79 -10.33 -6.02
CA ARG A 116 -4.92 -9.50 -5.58
C ARG A 116 -4.61 -8.02 -5.61
N HIS A 117 -3.48 -7.62 -5.06
CA HIS A 117 -3.04 -6.21 -5.10
C HIS A 117 -2.90 -5.68 -6.52
N LEU A 118 -2.38 -6.51 -7.45
CA LEU A 118 -2.22 -6.13 -8.84
C LEU A 118 -3.54 -6.14 -9.63
N GLN A 119 -4.48 -7.05 -9.30
CA GLN A 119 -5.81 -7.12 -9.94
C GLN A 119 -6.71 -5.94 -9.52
N GLN A 120 -6.69 -5.54 -8.26
CA GLN A 120 -7.40 -4.34 -7.80
C GLN A 120 -7.03 -3.12 -8.63
N ARG A 121 -5.75 -3.00 -9.03
CA ARG A 121 -5.26 -1.92 -9.89
C ARG A 121 -5.85 -1.91 -11.31
N VAL A 122 -6.29 -3.05 -11.83
CA VAL A 122 -6.83 -3.17 -13.20
C VAL A 122 -8.32 -2.83 -13.26
N ARG A 123 -9.09 -3.13 -12.21
CA ARG A 123 -10.53 -2.84 -12.15
C ARG A 123 -10.87 -1.35 -12.06
N GLU A 124 -9.89 -0.53 -11.70
CA GLU A 124 -10.05 0.90 -11.48
C GLU A 124 -9.95 1.76 -12.75
N LYS A 125 -9.77 1.17 -13.94
CA LYS A 125 -9.56 1.94 -15.17
C LYS A 125 -10.80 2.71 -15.70
N ASP A 126 -12.00 2.45 -15.18
CA ASP A 126 -13.24 2.96 -15.78
C ASP A 126 -14.14 3.86 -14.90
N LYS A 127 -13.73 4.18 -13.66
CA LYS A 127 -14.45 5.14 -12.81
C LYS A 127 -13.61 6.40 -12.56
N HIS A 128 -14.31 7.58 -12.60
CA HIS A 128 -13.66 8.82 -12.97
C HIS A 128 -13.28 9.75 -11.82
N ILE A 129 -14.19 10.54 -11.37
CA ILE A 129 -13.94 11.60 -10.39
C ILE A 129 -14.89 11.40 -9.21
N LEU A 130 -14.31 11.19 -8.02
CA LEU A 130 -15.05 11.17 -6.78
C LEU A 130 -14.91 12.52 -6.09
N SER A 131 -16.03 13.10 -5.65
CA SER A 131 -16.02 14.39 -4.96
C SER A 131 -16.92 14.36 -3.74
N TYR A 132 -16.44 14.92 -2.63
CA TYR A 132 -17.24 15.11 -1.43
C TYR A 132 -16.66 16.26 -0.60
N GLY A 133 -17.50 17.25 -0.28
CA GLY A 133 -17.05 18.50 0.32
C GLY A 133 -16.10 19.25 -0.60
N ASP A 134 -14.92 19.57 -0.11
CA ASP A 134 -13.84 20.24 -0.84
C ASP A 134 -12.77 19.28 -1.39
N ILE A 135 -13.02 17.96 -1.27
CA ILE A 135 -12.12 16.92 -1.80
C ILE A 135 -12.57 16.53 -3.20
N THR A 136 -11.63 16.46 -4.12
CA THR A 136 -11.81 15.86 -5.44
C THR A 136 -10.67 14.85 -5.68
N LEU A 137 -11.04 13.64 -6.06
CA LEU A 137 -10.14 12.55 -6.34
C LEU A 137 -10.38 12.06 -7.76
N ASP A 138 -9.33 12.12 -8.60
CA ASP A 138 -9.34 11.56 -9.95
C ASP A 138 -8.66 10.20 -9.93
N GLU A 139 -9.44 9.15 -10.11
CA GLU A 139 -8.97 7.76 -10.08
C GLU A 139 -8.06 7.43 -11.27
N ARG A 140 -8.22 8.10 -12.42
CA ARG A 140 -7.40 7.86 -13.61
C ARG A 140 -6.00 8.43 -13.46
N SER A 141 -5.90 9.69 -13.09
CA SER A 141 -4.63 10.35 -12.90
C SER A 141 -4.02 10.08 -11.52
N ARG A 142 -4.78 9.43 -10.61
CA ARG A 142 -4.44 9.22 -9.20
C ARG A 142 -4.06 10.51 -8.49
N GLN A 143 -4.76 11.58 -8.82
CA GLN A 143 -4.59 12.88 -8.21
C GLN A 143 -5.70 13.17 -7.20
N VAL A 144 -5.31 13.79 -6.10
CA VAL A 144 -6.24 14.30 -5.09
C VAL A 144 -6.02 15.78 -4.92
N THR A 145 -7.10 16.52 -4.87
CA THR A 145 -7.09 17.94 -4.51
C THR A 145 -8.01 18.19 -3.31
N ILE A 146 -7.59 19.09 -2.43
CA ILE A 146 -8.39 19.63 -1.33
C ILE A 146 -8.42 21.14 -1.51
N GLN A 147 -9.59 21.73 -1.61
CA GLN A 147 -9.76 23.15 -1.93
C GLN A 147 -8.98 23.58 -3.20
N GLY A 148 -8.90 22.67 -4.20
CA GLY A 148 -8.15 22.89 -5.43
C GLY A 148 -6.64 22.68 -5.34
N ASN A 149 -6.07 22.50 -4.16
CA ASN A 149 -4.64 22.28 -3.96
C ASN A 149 -4.31 20.77 -4.02
N LYS A 150 -3.26 20.40 -4.76
CA LYS A 150 -2.83 19.00 -4.85
C LYS A 150 -2.30 18.48 -3.52
N VAL A 151 -2.73 17.28 -3.14
CA VAL A 151 -2.29 16.57 -1.94
C VAL A 151 -1.62 15.26 -2.33
N ALA A 152 -0.38 15.08 -1.87
CA ALA A 152 0.35 13.84 -2.10
C ALA A 152 -0.12 12.77 -1.11
N LEU A 153 -0.63 11.66 -1.65
CA LEU A 153 -1.03 10.47 -0.91
C LEU A 153 -0.15 9.29 -1.35
N THR A 154 0.13 8.41 -0.40
CA THR A 154 0.62 7.07 -0.76
C THR A 154 -0.48 6.30 -1.46
N ARG A 155 -0.13 5.19 -2.10
CA ARG A 155 -1.12 4.37 -2.80
C ARG A 155 -2.26 3.93 -1.89
N LYS A 156 -1.96 3.38 -0.72
CA LYS A 156 -2.99 2.90 0.22
C LYS A 156 -3.83 4.03 0.83
N GLU A 157 -3.23 5.18 1.08
CA GLU A 157 -3.99 6.37 1.50
C GLU A 157 -4.95 6.82 0.40
N PHE A 158 -4.52 6.78 -0.86
CA PHE A 158 -5.36 7.10 -2.00
C PHE A 158 -6.52 6.10 -2.15
N ASP A 159 -6.23 4.80 -2.15
CA ASP A 159 -7.24 3.75 -2.29
C ASP A 159 -8.25 3.80 -1.13
N MET A 160 -7.77 4.06 0.09
CA MET A 160 -8.61 4.25 1.26
C MET A 160 -9.50 5.49 1.14
N LEU A 161 -8.96 6.61 0.66
CA LEU A 161 -9.74 7.82 0.43
C LEU A 161 -10.80 7.60 -0.65
N ALA A 162 -10.44 6.92 -1.76
CA ALA A 162 -11.39 6.57 -2.82
C ALA A 162 -12.54 5.72 -2.28
N TYR A 163 -12.23 4.74 -1.43
CA TYR A 163 -13.26 3.89 -0.81
C TYR A 163 -14.17 4.68 0.13
N TYR A 164 -13.63 5.62 0.92
CA TYR A 164 -14.46 6.51 1.72
C TYR A 164 -15.33 7.45 0.87
N LEU A 165 -14.76 8.02 -0.20
CA LEU A 165 -15.47 8.93 -1.09
C LEU A 165 -16.59 8.24 -1.87
N SER A 166 -16.49 6.95 -2.13
CA SER A 166 -17.59 6.16 -2.73
C SER A 166 -18.67 5.76 -1.73
N HIS A 167 -18.45 5.98 -0.40
CA HIS A 167 -19.40 5.68 0.66
C HIS A 167 -19.51 6.84 1.67
N PRO A 168 -19.82 8.07 1.22
CA PRO A 168 -19.89 9.22 2.11
C PRO A 168 -20.98 9.01 3.16
N ASP A 169 -20.75 9.55 4.35
CA ASP A 169 -21.66 9.49 5.50
C ASP A 169 -22.00 8.08 6.01
N THR A 170 -21.33 7.06 5.47
CA THR A 170 -21.55 5.66 5.83
C THR A 170 -20.46 5.17 6.78
N VAL A 171 -20.86 4.46 7.85
CA VAL A 171 -19.92 3.80 8.76
C VAL A 171 -19.41 2.53 8.08
N LEU A 172 -18.12 2.50 7.78
CA LEU A 172 -17.43 1.33 7.24
C LEU A 172 -16.70 0.62 8.39
N SER A 173 -16.99 -0.65 8.58
CA SER A 173 -16.28 -1.46 9.59
C SER A 173 -14.81 -1.68 9.18
N ARG A 174 -13.94 -1.95 10.17
CA ARG A 174 -12.54 -2.28 9.91
C ARG A 174 -12.39 -3.46 8.94
N ASN A 175 -13.24 -4.47 9.11
CA ASN A 175 -13.24 -5.64 8.24
C ASN A 175 -13.67 -5.31 6.80
N GLN A 176 -14.67 -4.45 6.61
CA GLN A 176 -15.05 -3.99 5.26
C GLN A 176 -13.91 -3.24 4.58
N ILE A 177 -13.26 -2.30 5.29
CA ILE A 177 -12.12 -1.55 4.78
C ILE A 177 -10.95 -2.50 4.49
N LEU A 178 -10.68 -3.44 5.39
CA LEU A 178 -9.62 -4.43 5.24
C LEU A 178 -9.85 -5.30 4.01
N ASN A 179 -11.05 -5.88 3.89
CA ASN A 179 -11.40 -6.77 2.80
C ASN A 179 -11.35 -6.07 1.43
N GLU A 180 -11.81 -4.82 1.38
CA GLU A 180 -11.77 -4.02 0.15
C GLU A 180 -10.32 -3.72 -0.29
N LEU A 181 -9.49 -3.28 0.64
CA LEU A 181 -8.15 -2.78 0.31
C LEU A 181 -7.06 -3.86 0.35
N TRP A 182 -7.23 -4.92 1.11
CA TRP A 182 -6.24 -6.01 1.26
C TRP A 182 -6.77 -7.38 0.81
N GLY A 183 -8.09 -7.54 0.71
CA GLY A 183 -8.74 -8.78 0.26
C GLY A 183 -9.28 -9.64 1.41
N PHE A 184 -10.24 -10.54 1.08
CA PHE A 184 -10.97 -11.36 2.07
C PHE A 184 -10.10 -12.35 2.86
N ASP A 185 -8.97 -12.80 2.28
CA ASP A 185 -8.08 -13.78 2.94
C ASP A 185 -6.87 -13.10 3.58
N TYR A 186 -7.01 -11.84 3.98
CA TYR A 186 -5.95 -11.15 4.71
C TYR A 186 -5.90 -11.63 6.15
N ASP A 187 -4.85 -12.39 6.50
CA ASP A 187 -4.62 -12.90 7.87
C ASP A 187 -3.92 -11.91 8.81
N GLY A 188 -3.65 -10.71 8.33
CA GLY A 188 -3.00 -9.67 9.14
C GLY A 188 -3.94 -9.00 10.14
N ASP A 189 -3.35 -8.25 11.06
CA ASP A 189 -4.09 -7.50 12.09
C ASP A 189 -4.91 -6.36 11.46
N THR A 190 -6.17 -6.22 11.86
CA THR A 190 -7.06 -5.11 11.46
C THR A 190 -6.53 -3.73 11.85
N ARG A 191 -5.53 -3.65 12.74
CA ARG A 191 -4.84 -2.40 13.14
C ARG A 191 -4.17 -1.68 11.96
N ILE A 192 -3.86 -2.39 10.87
CA ILE A 192 -3.39 -1.76 9.63
C ILE A 192 -4.35 -0.67 9.14
N VAL A 193 -5.66 -0.90 9.28
CA VAL A 193 -6.70 0.10 8.94
C VAL A 193 -6.58 1.34 9.82
N ASP A 194 -6.33 1.15 11.12
CA ASP A 194 -6.22 2.26 12.07
C ASP A 194 -5.00 3.13 11.74
N VAL A 195 -3.86 2.53 11.41
CA VAL A 195 -2.63 3.23 11.02
C VAL A 195 -2.84 4.07 9.76
N HIS A 196 -3.40 3.48 8.71
CA HIS A 196 -3.67 4.21 7.46
C HIS A 196 -4.73 5.29 7.64
N THR A 197 -5.76 5.05 8.45
CA THR A 197 -6.78 6.06 8.79
C THR A 197 -6.18 7.24 9.54
N PHE A 198 -5.28 7.00 10.50
CA PHE A 198 -4.59 8.05 11.23
C PHE A 198 -3.79 8.97 10.30
N LYS A 199 -3.02 8.38 9.38
CA LYS A 199 -2.25 9.12 8.39
C LYS A 199 -3.12 9.92 7.44
N LEU A 200 -4.18 9.30 6.93
CA LEU A 200 -5.11 9.98 6.05
C LEU A 200 -5.79 11.16 6.74
N ARG A 201 -6.15 11.03 8.02
CA ARG A 201 -6.67 12.15 8.83
C ARG A 201 -5.71 13.33 8.87
N ALA A 202 -4.41 13.09 9.05
CA ALA A 202 -3.40 14.15 9.05
C ALA A 202 -3.34 14.89 7.71
N LYS A 203 -3.55 14.19 6.60
CA LYS A 203 -3.63 14.79 5.25
C LYS A 203 -4.91 15.59 5.03
N LEU A 204 -6.01 15.20 5.67
CA LEU A 204 -7.32 15.86 5.57
C LEU A 204 -7.54 16.93 6.63
N LYS A 205 -6.54 17.32 7.41
CA LYS A 205 -6.70 18.24 8.55
C LYS A 205 -7.34 19.58 8.19
N ASP A 206 -7.02 20.11 7.00
CA ASP A 206 -7.47 21.42 6.52
C ASP A 206 -8.71 21.32 5.60
N SER A 207 -9.25 20.10 5.39
CA SER A 207 -10.45 19.87 4.58
C SER A 207 -11.74 20.18 5.35
N SER A 208 -12.78 20.55 4.62
CA SER A 208 -14.16 20.61 5.12
C SER A 208 -14.76 19.24 5.45
N VAL A 209 -14.01 18.18 5.15
CA VAL A 209 -14.37 16.78 5.40
C VAL A 209 -13.45 16.18 6.44
N MET A 210 -13.95 15.25 7.23
CA MET A 210 -13.16 14.53 8.25
C MET A 210 -13.52 13.05 8.31
N ILE A 211 -12.57 12.24 8.75
CA ILE A 211 -12.84 10.84 9.07
C ILE A 211 -13.08 10.73 10.57
N THR A 212 -14.27 10.32 10.97
CA THR A 212 -14.64 10.08 12.37
C THR A 212 -14.57 8.61 12.73
N SER A 213 -14.38 8.34 14.02
CA SER A 213 -14.38 6.95 14.54
C SER A 213 -15.78 6.62 15.06
N SER A 214 -16.33 5.50 14.61
CA SER A 214 -17.48 4.87 15.23
C SER A 214 -16.97 3.80 16.20
N ARG A 215 -17.11 4.06 17.52
CA ARG A 215 -16.48 3.26 18.58
C ARG A 215 -16.87 1.79 18.46
N GLY A 216 -15.89 0.90 18.43
CA GLY A 216 -16.09 -0.56 18.32
C GLY A 216 -16.46 -1.06 16.93
N ILE A 217 -16.77 -0.17 15.95
CA ILE A 217 -17.24 -0.55 14.61
C ILE A 217 -16.17 -0.24 13.56
N GLY A 218 -15.84 1.04 13.34
CA GLY A 218 -14.95 1.44 12.27
C GLY A 218 -14.88 2.95 12.07
N TYR A 219 -14.98 3.40 10.82
CA TYR A 219 -14.75 4.78 10.45
C TYR A 219 -15.81 5.28 9.45
N ARG A 220 -16.02 6.59 9.42
CA ARG A 220 -16.91 7.27 8.50
C ARG A 220 -16.28 8.55 7.99
N LEU A 221 -16.41 8.81 6.69
CA LEU A 221 -16.08 10.11 6.10
C LEU A 221 -17.34 11.00 6.15
N GLU A 222 -17.22 12.17 6.74
CA GLU A 222 -18.35 13.11 6.90
C GLU A 222 -17.89 14.56 6.80
N LYS A 223 -18.80 15.48 6.55
CA LYS A 223 -18.51 16.92 6.53
C LYS A 223 -18.29 17.44 7.96
N ARG A 224 -17.32 18.34 8.14
CA ARG A 224 -17.14 19.06 9.41
C ARG A 224 -18.34 19.98 9.64
N GLY A 225 -18.97 19.88 10.81
CA GLY A 225 -20.10 20.75 11.18
C GLY A 225 -21.48 20.28 10.69
N GLY A 226 -21.64 19.03 10.25
CA GLY A 226 -22.94 18.40 10.04
C GLY A 226 -23.51 17.90 11.36
N LEU A 227 -24.32 18.69 12.04
CA LEU A 227 -25.36 18.30 12.96
C LEU A 227 -26.67 18.49 12.26
#